data_22e89e87370f3b218db79635c97dab1f
#
_entry.id   22e89e87370f3b218db79635c97dab1f
#
_cell.length_a   1.000
_cell.length_b   1.000
_cell.length_c   1.000
_cell.angle_alpha   90.00
_cell.angle_beta   90.00
_cell.angle_gamma   90.00
#
_symmetry.space_group_name_H-M   'P 1'
#
loop_
_entity.id
_entity.type
_entity.pdbx_description
1 polymer ?
#
loop_
_entity_poly.entity_id
_entity_poly.type
_entity_poly.pdbx_seq_one_letter_code
_entity_poly.pdbx_strand_id
1 'polypeptide(L)'
;MSVGLLILRLVVGLGLAAHGAQKLLGWFGGYGIAGTAQFFEKQLGFRPGRLYAVQAGLAEMFGGLFLAAGFLTPAAAAAVVAVMLVAAVSAHLKAGFFAHSGGYEYTLVLAAAAVALAFTGPGVLSLDQALGISWSGDKWGLFALLAGLVGGAVPLIARKAPATSAAPHTA
;
A
#
# COMPACT_ATOMS: atom_id res chain seq x y z
N MET A 1 -5.23 -17.99 -19.01
CA MET A 1 -4.66 -17.25 -17.85
C MET A 1 -5.46 -16.00 -17.44
N SER A 2 -6.39 -15.51 -18.24
CA SER A 2 -7.12 -14.25 -17.99
C SER A 2 -7.98 -14.22 -16.75
N VAL A 3 -8.71 -15.29 -16.42
CA VAL A 3 -9.60 -15.34 -15.25
C VAL A 3 -8.80 -15.38 -13.94
N GLY A 4 -7.69 -16.12 -13.92
CA GLY A 4 -6.81 -16.15 -12.73
C GLY A 4 -6.22 -14.77 -12.38
N LEU A 5 -5.76 -14.02 -13.41
CA LEU A 5 -5.28 -12.65 -13.21
C LEU A 5 -6.41 -11.71 -12.78
N LEU A 6 -7.62 -11.86 -13.32
CA LEU A 6 -8.78 -11.09 -12.88
C LEU A 6 -9.09 -11.34 -11.40
N ILE A 7 -9.16 -12.61 -10.98
CA ILE A 7 -9.41 -12.96 -9.57
C ILE A 7 -8.34 -12.35 -8.66
N LEU A 8 -7.06 -12.51 -9.02
CA LEU A 8 -5.95 -11.95 -8.23
C LEU A 8 -6.07 -10.43 -8.09
N ARG A 9 -6.33 -9.73 -9.19
CA ARG A 9 -6.52 -8.27 -9.19
C ARG A 9 -7.71 -7.84 -8.34
N LEU A 10 -8.85 -8.52 -8.46
CA LEU A 10 -10.05 -8.17 -7.69
C LEU A 10 -9.81 -8.37 -6.20
N VAL A 11 -9.25 -9.52 -5.79
CA VAL A 11 -9.00 -9.80 -4.36
C VAL A 11 -7.99 -8.82 -3.77
N VAL A 12 -6.83 -8.67 -4.40
CA VAL A 12 -5.76 -7.77 -3.91
C VAL A 12 -6.20 -6.31 -4.01
N GLY A 13 -6.72 -5.91 -5.16
CA GLY A 13 -7.07 -4.52 -5.41
C GLY A 13 -8.25 -4.03 -4.59
N LEU A 14 -9.35 -4.78 -4.50
CA LEU A 14 -10.50 -4.38 -3.68
C LEU A 14 -10.18 -4.46 -2.18
N GLY A 15 -9.38 -5.42 -1.74
CA GLY A 15 -8.89 -5.47 -0.37
C GLY A 15 -8.10 -4.20 0.00
N LEU A 16 -7.15 -3.79 -0.85
CA LEU A 16 -6.40 -2.53 -0.65
C LEU A 16 -7.31 -1.31 -0.71
N ALA A 17 -8.25 -1.25 -1.64
CA ALA A 17 -9.21 -0.14 -1.74
C ALA A 17 -10.05 -0.01 -0.47
N ALA A 18 -10.46 -1.14 0.14
CA ALA A 18 -11.15 -1.14 1.42
C ALA A 18 -10.28 -0.57 2.56
N HIS A 19 -8.99 -0.92 2.63
CA HIS A 19 -8.05 -0.33 3.59
C HIS A 19 -7.86 1.18 3.37
N GLY A 20 -7.81 1.63 2.12
CA GLY A 20 -7.80 3.05 1.79
C GLY A 20 -9.08 3.76 2.24
N ALA A 21 -10.25 3.15 2.01
CA ALA A 21 -11.55 3.67 2.47
C ALA A 21 -11.65 3.74 4.01
N GLN A 22 -11.08 2.78 4.73
CA GLN A 22 -10.95 2.84 6.20
C GLN A 22 -10.20 4.10 6.65
N LYS A 23 -9.08 4.43 5.97
CA LYS A 23 -8.24 5.57 6.33
C LYS A 23 -8.86 6.91 5.94
N LEU A 24 -9.52 6.99 4.78
CA LEU A 24 -10.06 8.25 4.27
C LEU A 24 -11.48 8.53 4.76
N LEU A 25 -12.35 7.52 4.68
CA LEU A 25 -13.80 7.67 4.86
C LEU A 25 -14.29 7.11 6.20
N GLY A 26 -13.47 6.33 6.91
CA GLY A 26 -13.88 5.63 8.13
C GLY A 26 -14.81 4.44 7.87
N TRP A 27 -14.93 3.98 6.62
CA TRP A 27 -15.76 2.82 6.28
C TRP A 27 -15.18 1.53 6.87
N PHE A 28 -15.98 0.48 6.90
CA PHE A 28 -15.57 -0.85 7.39
C PHE A 28 -14.93 -0.85 8.79
N GLY A 29 -15.39 0.02 9.68
CA GLY A 29 -14.84 0.17 11.02
C GLY A 29 -13.51 0.89 11.10
N GLY A 30 -13.15 1.65 10.07
CA GLY A 30 -11.93 2.45 10.02
C GLY A 30 -12.04 3.74 10.82
N TYR A 31 -10.89 4.41 11.01
CA TYR A 31 -10.79 5.63 11.85
C TYR A 31 -10.96 6.94 11.07
N GLY A 32 -11.10 6.88 9.73
CA GLY A 32 -11.12 8.05 8.89
C GLY A 32 -9.80 8.84 8.92
N ILE A 33 -9.77 9.99 8.24
CA ILE A 33 -8.54 10.82 8.17
C ILE A 33 -8.05 11.26 9.55
N ALA A 34 -8.95 11.65 10.44
CA ALA A 34 -8.56 12.21 11.74
C ALA A 34 -7.89 11.17 12.64
N GLY A 35 -8.50 10.00 12.80
CA GLY A 35 -7.93 8.93 13.63
C GLY A 35 -6.67 8.33 13.00
N THR A 36 -6.63 8.15 11.69
CA THR A 36 -5.44 7.68 10.97
C THR A 36 -4.28 8.68 11.11
N ALA A 37 -4.56 9.99 11.01
CA ALA A 37 -3.55 11.04 11.18
C ALA A 37 -2.94 11.01 12.59
N GLN A 38 -3.79 10.86 13.61
CA GLN A 38 -3.33 10.75 15.00
C GLN A 38 -2.44 9.52 15.22
N PHE A 39 -2.83 8.37 14.68
CA PHE A 39 -2.04 7.14 14.73
C PHE A 39 -0.69 7.33 14.04
N PHE A 40 -0.68 7.90 12.83
CA PHE A 40 0.55 8.14 12.05
C PHE A 40 1.50 9.08 12.77
N GLU A 41 0.97 10.13 13.40
CA GLU A 41 1.79 11.13 14.09
C GLU A 41 2.33 10.62 15.43
N LYS A 42 1.47 10.01 16.25
CA LYS A 42 1.84 9.60 17.61
C LYS A 42 2.57 8.26 17.65
N GLN A 43 2.13 7.28 16.85
CA GLN A 43 2.67 5.91 16.91
C GLN A 43 3.75 5.67 15.87
N LEU A 44 3.61 6.23 14.67
CA LEU A 44 4.53 5.96 13.57
C LEU A 44 5.55 7.07 13.32
N GLY A 45 5.37 8.27 13.89
CA GLY A 45 6.33 9.38 13.76
C GLY A 45 6.25 10.14 12.43
N PHE A 46 5.19 9.98 11.64
CA PHE A 46 4.96 10.74 10.41
C PHE A 46 4.34 12.10 10.72
N ARG A 47 5.05 13.19 10.43
CA ARG A 47 4.58 14.56 10.71
C ARG A 47 4.67 15.45 9.48
N PRO A 48 3.56 16.17 9.11
CA PRO A 48 2.24 16.18 9.76
C PRO A 48 1.42 14.92 9.45
N GLY A 49 0.82 14.29 10.48
CA GLY A 49 0.11 13.00 10.35
C GLY A 49 -1.02 13.01 9.32
N ARG A 50 -1.73 14.15 9.18
CA ARG A 50 -2.83 14.29 8.22
C ARG A 50 -2.38 14.14 6.76
N LEU A 51 -1.21 14.71 6.42
CA LEU A 51 -0.66 14.58 5.07
C LEU A 51 -0.40 13.11 4.72
N TYR A 52 0.29 12.41 5.60
CA TYR A 52 0.65 11.00 5.39
C TYR A 52 -0.57 10.08 5.45
N ALA A 53 -1.57 10.38 6.29
CA ALA A 53 -2.83 9.63 6.33
C ALA A 53 -3.60 9.73 5.01
N VAL A 54 -3.68 10.95 4.43
CA VAL A 54 -4.30 11.17 3.13
C VAL A 54 -3.52 10.49 2.02
N GLN A 55 -2.19 10.65 1.99
CA GLN A 55 -1.34 10.01 0.98
C GLN A 55 -1.46 8.48 1.00
N ALA A 56 -1.35 7.87 2.19
CA ALA A 56 -1.50 6.42 2.33
C ALA A 56 -2.91 5.96 1.93
N GLY A 57 -3.95 6.65 2.40
CA GLY A 57 -5.33 6.33 2.06
C GLY A 57 -5.61 6.43 0.56
N LEU A 58 -5.11 7.47 -0.13
CA LEU A 58 -5.24 7.64 -1.57
C LEU A 58 -4.45 6.56 -2.33
N ALA A 59 -3.22 6.27 -1.92
CA ALA A 59 -2.40 5.24 -2.56
C ALA A 59 -3.03 3.85 -2.45
N GLU A 60 -3.57 3.48 -1.29
CA GLU A 60 -4.28 2.22 -1.10
C GLU A 60 -5.61 2.18 -1.86
N MET A 61 -6.42 3.24 -1.77
CA MET A 61 -7.74 3.28 -2.37
C MET A 61 -7.66 3.28 -3.90
N PHE A 62 -6.93 4.23 -4.48
CA PHE A 62 -6.85 4.36 -5.92
C PHE A 62 -5.87 3.37 -6.54
N GLY A 63 -4.73 3.10 -5.89
CA GLY A 63 -3.82 2.02 -6.31
C GLY A 63 -4.54 0.68 -6.32
N GLY A 64 -5.34 0.38 -5.30
CA GLY A 64 -6.16 -0.81 -5.22
C GLY A 64 -7.25 -0.86 -6.30
N LEU A 65 -8.02 0.19 -6.50
CA LEU A 65 -9.06 0.27 -7.53
C LEU A 65 -8.48 0.14 -8.94
N PHE A 66 -7.36 0.80 -9.22
CA PHE A 66 -6.70 0.71 -10.52
C PHE A 66 -6.12 -0.69 -10.76
N LEU A 67 -5.55 -1.31 -9.73
CA LEU A 67 -5.09 -2.68 -9.82
C LEU A 67 -6.25 -3.65 -10.08
N ALA A 68 -7.38 -3.50 -9.36
CA ALA A 68 -8.59 -4.31 -9.57
C ALA A 68 -9.14 -4.17 -10.99
N ALA A 69 -9.23 -2.95 -11.50
CA ALA A 69 -9.66 -2.66 -12.86
C ALA A 69 -8.65 -3.10 -13.93
N GLY A 70 -7.37 -3.31 -13.54
CA GLY A 70 -6.26 -3.51 -14.48
C GLY A 70 -6.04 -2.27 -15.32
N PHE A 71 -5.96 -1.10 -14.67
CA PHE A 71 -5.77 0.21 -15.27
C PHE A 71 -4.44 0.81 -14.83
N LEU A 72 -3.64 1.25 -15.80
CA LEU A 72 -2.27 1.75 -15.56
C LEU A 72 -1.51 0.82 -14.61
N THR A 73 -1.59 -0.49 -14.88
CA THR A 73 -1.20 -1.56 -13.95
C THR A 73 0.18 -1.37 -13.31
N PRO A 74 1.27 -0.98 -14.04
CA PRO A 74 2.57 -0.75 -13.40
C PRO A 74 2.58 0.43 -12.43
N ALA A 75 1.84 1.49 -12.73
CA ALA A 75 1.75 2.65 -11.83
C ALA A 75 0.93 2.32 -10.57
N ALA A 76 -0.17 1.59 -10.73
CA ALA A 76 -0.97 1.07 -9.63
C ALA A 76 -0.12 0.14 -8.73
N ALA A 77 0.66 -0.75 -9.32
CA ALA A 77 1.57 -1.64 -8.60
C ALA A 77 2.65 -0.85 -7.85
N ALA A 78 3.24 0.18 -8.46
CA ALA A 78 4.20 1.06 -7.79
C ALA A 78 3.61 1.74 -6.55
N ALA A 79 2.38 2.25 -6.64
CA ALA A 79 1.69 2.84 -5.50
C ALA A 79 1.45 1.82 -4.37
N VAL A 80 1.05 0.59 -4.72
CA VAL A 80 0.88 -0.50 -3.76
C VAL A 80 2.20 -0.88 -3.10
N VAL A 81 3.28 -1.05 -3.87
CA VAL A 81 4.62 -1.34 -3.32
C VAL A 81 5.06 -0.26 -2.36
N ALA A 82 4.88 1.01 -2.72
CA ALA A 82 5.27 2.14 -1.87
C ALA A 82 4.54 2.12 -0.53
N VAL A 83 3.21 1.98 -0.53
CA VAL A 83 2.44 2.01 0.71
C VAL A 83 2.66 0.73 1.54
N MET A 84 2.86 -0.43 0.92
CA MET A 84 3.18 -1.68 1.62
C MET A 84 4.58 -1.65 2.24
N LEU A 85 5.58 -1.04 1.58
CA LEU A 85 6.90 -0.82 2.16
C LEU A 85 6.81 0.07 3.41
N VAL A 86 6.08 1.18 3.30
CA VAL A 86 5.87 2.08 4.45
C VAL A 86 5.19 1.34 5.60
N ALA A 87 4.12 0.60 5.34
CA ALA A 87 3.40 -0.16 6.35
C ALA A 87 4.30 -1.25 6.98
N ALA A 88 5.01 -2.03 6.16
CA ALA A 88 5.92 -3.06 6.63
C ALA A 88 6.96 -2.49 7.60
N VAL A 89 7.67 -1.43 7.19
CA VAL A 89 8.78 -0.87 7.98
C VAL A 89 8.29 -0.09 9.20
N SER A 90 7.20 0.68 9.07
CA SER A 90 6.78 1.59 10.14
C SER A 90 5.91 0.94 11.21
N ALA A 91 5.08 -0.04 10.82
CA ALA A 91 4.10 -0.63 11.72
C ALA A 91 4.39 -2.10 12.07
N HIS A 92 4.91 -2.89 11.12
CA HIS A 92 4.92 -4.34 11.24
C HIS A 92 6.30 -4.97 11.49
N LEU A 93 7.39 -4.33 11.08
CA LEU A 93 8.73 -4.92 11.10
C LEU A 93 9.16 -5.39 12.51
N LYS A 94 8.81 -4.61 13.54
CA LYS A 94 9.14 -4.93 14.94
C LYS A 94 8.40 -6.15 15.49
N ALA A 95 7.26 -6.51 14.90
CA ALA A 95 6.47 -7.68 15.29
C ALA A 95 6.93 -8.98 14.58
N GLY A 96 7.99 -8.91 13.77
CA GLY A 96 8.54 -10.04 13.05
C GLY A 96 7.81 -10.34 11.74
N PHE A 97 7.95 -11.57 11.25
CA PHE A 97 7.43 -11.96 9.94
C PHE A 97 5.92 -12.24 9.98
N PHE A 98 5.45 -13.11 10.86
CA PHE A 98 4.12 -13.70 10.81
C PHE A 98 2.97 -12.74 11.08
N ALA A 99 1.95 -12.77 10.20
CA ALA A 99 0.78 -11.88 10.27
C ALA A 99 -0.03 -12.04 11.57
N HIS A 100 -0.14 -13.26 12.12
CA HIS A 100 -0.87 -13.52 13.37
C HIS A 100 -0.25 -12.79 14.57
N SER A 101 1.05 -12.44 14.50
CA SER A 101 1.75 -11.67 15.52
C SER A 101 1.81 -10.17 15.17
N GLY A 102 1.09 -9.71 14.13
CA GLY A 102 1.15 -8.34 13.64
C GLY A 102 2.33 -8.05 12.71
N GLY A 103 3.05 -9.09 12.24
CA GLY A 103 4.23 -8.99 11.38
C GLY A 103 3.94 -8.57 9.94
N TYR A 104 5.01 -8.44 9.14
CA TYR A 104 4.96 -7.85 7.81
C TYR A 104 4.58 -8.82 6.67
N GLU A 105 4.28 -10.10 6.96
CA GLU A 105 3.92 -11.12 5.98
C GLU A 105 2.82 -10.64 5.01
N TYR A 106 1.75 -10.07 5.54
CA TYR A 106 0.61 -9.61 4.74
C TYR A 106 1.00 -8.48 3.77
N THR A 107 1.77 -7.51 4.24
CA THR A 107 2.25 -6.40 3.39
C THR A 107 3.20 -6.89 2.30
N LEU A 108 4.04 -7.88 2.61
CA LEU A 108 4.94 -8.51 1.65
C LEU A 108 4.16 -9.24 0.56
N VAL A 109 3.14 -10.04 0.93
CA VAL A 109 2.32 -10.79 -0.04
C VAL A 109 1.57 -9.84 -0.97
N LEU A 110 1.00 -8.75 -0.46
CA LEU A 110 0.31 -7.75 -1.29
C LEU A 110 1.26 -7.04 -2.25
N ALA A 111 2.45 -6.65 -1.77
CA ALA A 111 3.48 -6.03 -2.62
C ALA A 111 3.95 -6.99 -3.72
N ALA A 112 4.25 -8.25 -3.37
CA ALA A 112 4.68 -9.26 -4.32
C ALA A 112 3.60 -9.54 -5.39
N ALA A 113 2.33 -9.64 -5.00
CA ALA A 113 1.22 -9.83 -5.93
C ALA A 113 1.09 -8.65 -6.91
N ALA A 114 1.22 -7.40 -6.41
CA ALA A 114 1.18 -6.21 -7.27
C ALA A 114 2.34 -6.17 -8.26
N VAL A 115 3.56 -6.49 -7.80
CA VAL A 115 4.75 -6.57 -8.66
C VAL A 115 4.58 -7.67 -9.72
N ALA A 116 4.10 -8.85 -9.34
CA ALA A 116 3.83 -9.95 -10.28
C ALA A 116 2.86 -9.52 -11.37
N LEU A 117 1.80 -8.77 -11.03
CA LEU A 117 0.86 -8.21 -12.01
C LEU A 117 1.50 -7.18 -12.94
N ALA A 118 2.47 -6.39 -12.48
CA ALA A 118 3.20 -5.46 -13.33
C ALA A 118 4.11 -6.18 -14.34
N PHE A 119 4.73 -7.31 -13.94
CA PHE A 119 5.52 -8.14 -14.85
C PHE A 119 4.66 -8.91 -15.85
N THR A 120 3.60 -9.56 -15.39
CA THR A 120 2.75 -10.42 -16.23
C THR A 120 1.76 -9.64 -17.07
N GLY A 121 1.48 -8.40 -16.67
CA GLY A 121 0.37 -7.62 -17.20
C GLY A 121 -0.97 -7.98 -16.53
N PRO A 122 -1.99 -7.14 -16.73
CA PRO A 122 -3.30 -7.30 -16.08
C PRO A 122 -4.18 -8.38 -16.72
N GLY A 123 -3.78 -8.90 -17.87
CA GLY A 123 -4.57 -9.88 -18.66
C GLY A 123 -5.63 -9.23 -19.54
N VAL A 124 -6.24 -10.05 -20.41
CA VAL A 124 -7.19 -9.55 -21.45
C VAL A 124 -8.50 -8.98 -20.88
N LEU A 125 -8.89 -9.36 -19.67
CA LEU A 125 -10.08 -8.82 -18.98
C LEU A 125 -9.71 -7.60 -18.13
N SER A 126 -9.16 -6.55 -18.75
CA SER A 126 -8.65 -5.36 -18.06
C SER A 126 -8.92 -4.08 -18.83
N LEU A 127 -8.90 -2.94 -18.15
CA LEU A 127 -9.01 -1.65 -18.82
C LEU A 127 -7.77 -1.32 -19.66
N ASP A 128 -6.57 -1.72 -19.25
CA ASP A 128 -5.34 -1.56 -20.06
C ASP A 128 -5.52 -2.22 -21.41
N GLN A 129 -6.02 -3.45 -21.44
CA GLN A 129 -6.27 -4.17 -22.70
C GLN A 129 -7.34 -3.49 -23.55
N ALA A 130 -8.45 -3.07 -22.95
CA ALA A 130 -9.55 -2.40 -23.65
C ALA A 130 -9.11 -1.06 -24.27
N LEU A 131 -8.14 -0.38 -23.65
CA LEU A 131 -7.58 0.90 -24.09
C LEU A 131 -6.33 0.75 -24.98
N GLY A 132 -5.89 -0.48 -25.27
CA GLY A 132 -4.69 -0.74 -26.06
C GLY A 132 -3.37 -0.40 -25.34
N ILE A 133 -3.39 -0.32 -24.01
CA ILE A 133 -2.19 -0.05 -23.19
C ILE A 133 -1.44 -1.37 -22.97
N SER A 134 -0.23 -1.50 -23.51
CA SER A 134 0.60 -2.71 -23.44
C SER A 134 1.77 -2.56 -22.46
N TRP A 135 1.51 -2.04 -21.26
CA TRP A 135 2.53 -1.81 -20.23
C TRP A 135 2.70 -3.06 -19.36
N SER A 136 3.47 -4.03 -19.84
CA SER A 136 3.80 -5.27 -19.12
C SER A 136 5.19 -5.77 -19.49
N GLY A 137 5.65 -6.85 -18.85
CA GLY A 137 6.97 -7.43 -19.01
C GLY A 137 8.03 -6.81 -18.12
N ASP A 138 9.29 -7.24 -18.27
CA ASP A 138 10.39 -6.95 -17.35
C ASP A 138 10.60 -5.44 -17.14
N LYS A 139 10.54 -4.66 -18.18
CA LYS A 139 10.71 -3.21 -18.11
C LYS A 139 9.70 -2.56 -17.16
N TRP A 140 8.43 -2.93 -17.29
CA TRP A 140 7.35 -2.34 -16.52
C TRP A 140 7.26 -2.92 -15.11
N GLY A 141 7.58 -4.21 -14.95
CA GLY A 141 7.71 -4.83 -13.64
C GLY A 141 8.84 -4.21 -12.81
N LEU A 142 10.02 -3.99 -13.42
CA LEU A 142 11.14 -3.30 -12.77
C LEU A 142 10.81 -1.84 -12.46
N PHE A 143 10.13 -1.14 -13.38
CA PHE A 143 9.65 0.22 -13.11
C PHE A 143 8.75 0.24 -11.88
N ALA A 144 7.75 -0.64 -11.80
CA ALA A 144 6.83 -0.69 -10.68
C ALA A 144 7.54 -0.96 -9.35
N LEU A 145 8.47 -1.92 -9.35
CA LEU A 145 9.27 -2.25 -8.16
C LEU A 145 10.14 -1.07 -7.73
N LEU A 146 10.95 -0.52 -8.63
CA LEU A 146 11.88 0.56 -8.28
C LEU A 146 11.17 1.86 -7.91
N ALA A 147 10.14 2.25 -8.67
CA ALA A 147 9.35 3.44 -8.36
C ALA A 147 8.61 3.29 -7.02
N GLY A 148 8.09 2.08 -6.73
CA GLY A 148 7.46 1.77 -5.45
C GLY A 148 8.44 1.82 -4.28
N LEU A 149 9.63 1.24 -4.42
CA LEU A 149 10.67 1.28 -3.39
C LEU A 149 11.12 2.73 -3.11
N VAL A 150 11.37 3.52 -4.15
CA VAL A 150 11.73 4.94 -4.00
C VAL A 150 10.57 5.72 -3.36
N GLY A 151 9.34 5.54 -3.86
CA GLY A 151 8.16 6.22 -3.33
C GLY A 151 7.89 5.91 -1.86
N GLY A 152 8.13 4.68 -1.42
CA GLY A 152 8.01 4.26 -0.02
C GLY A 152 9.19 4.71 0.85
N ALA A 153 10.41 4.77 0.29
CA ALA A 153 11.60 5.22 1.03
C ALA A 153 11.53 6.70 1.43
N VAL A 154 10.98 7.56 0.56
CA VAL A 154 10.88 9.01 0.81
C VAL A 154 10.17 9.33 2.13
N PRO A 155 8.93 8.89 2.38
CA PRO A 155 8.27 9.15 3.66
C PRO A 155 8.96 8.46 4.85
N LEU A 156 9.60 7.30 4.65
CA LEU A 156 10.34 6.63 5.72
C LEU A 156 11.57 7.41 6.16
N ILE A 157 12.30 8.03 5.25
CA ILE A 157 13.47 8.89 5.54
C ILE A 157 13.00 10.19 6.24
N ALA A 158 11.86 10.74 5.82
CA ALA A 158 11.30 11.95 6.42
C ALA A 158 10.66 11.71 7.81
N ARG A 159 10.46 10.46 8.21
CA ARG A 159 9.86 10.08 9.47
C ARG A 159 10.74 10.49 10.66
N LYS A 160 10.11 11.06 11.68
CA LYS A 160 10.77 11.37 12.96
C LYS A 160 10.51 10.22 13.95
N ALA A 161 11.45 9.97 14.85
CA ALA A 161 11.21 9.00 15.91
C ALA A 161 9.90 9.35 16.66
N PRO A 162 9.03 8.37 16.98
CA PRO A 162 7.88 8.61 17.82
C PRO A 162 8.33 9.26 19.12
N ALA A 163 7.56 10.23 19.63
CA ALA A 163 7.85 10.81 20.94
C ALA A 163 7.82 9.66 21.97
N THR A 164 8.96 9.36 22.57
CA THR A 164 9.03 8.38 23.65
C THR A 164 8.10 8.90 24.75
N SER A 165 7.03 8.16 25.06
CA SER A 165 6.24 8.42 26.25
C SER A 165 7.21 8.28 27.43
N ALA A 166 7.59 9.41 28.04
CA ALA A 166 8.28 9.39 29.31
C ALA A 166 7.39 8.61 30.28
N ALA A 167 7.88 7.47 30.76
CA ALA A 167 7.23 6.75 31.83
C ALA A 167 7.03 7.76 33.00
N PRO A 168 5.85 7.82 33.64
CA PRO A 168 5.71 8.64 34.85
C PRO A 168 6.72 8.11 35.87
N HIS A 169 7.65 8.97 36.29
CA HIS A 169 8.46 8.71 37.46
C HIS A 169 7.49 8.60 38.63
N THR A 170 7.17 7.37 39.03
CA THR A 170 6.59 7.11 40.36
C THR A 170 7.68 7.35 41.38
N ALA A 171 7.59 8.49 42.05
CA ALA A 171 8.31 8.75 43.29
C ALA A 171 7.68 7.94 44.43
#